data_4935e44bf5be81356b87efe72a548f1f
#
_entry.id   4935e44bf5be81356b87efe72a548f1f
#
_cell.length_a   1.000
_cell.length_b   1.000
_cell.length_c   1.000
_cell.angle_alpha   90.00
_cell.angle_beta   90.00
_cell.angle_gamma   90.00
#
_symmetry.space_group_name_H-M   'P 1'
#
loop_
_entity.id
_entity.type
_entity.pdbx_description
1 polymer ?
#
loop_
_entity_poly.entity_id
_entity_poly.type
_entity_poly.pdbx_seq_one_letter_code
_entity_poly.pdbx_strand_id
1 'polypeptide(L)'
;TMDKNERATLRNRKIGFVFQNYNLLPKTTAIENVELPLMYNPKYSKKERYDRSVEALKAVGLGDRLEHKSNQMSGGQMQRVAIARALVNDPAVILADEATGNLDTRTSFEVLVLFQKLHSEGRTIIFVTHNPEIVNYSTRTITLRDGRVTSDVLNEHILDAAEALSKLPEEKDC
;
A
#
# COMPACT_ATOMS: atom_id res chain seq x y z
N THR A 1 -19.01 -5.37 23.05
CA THR A 1 -19.12 -4.66 21.75
C THR A 1 -18.34 -3.36 21.85
N MET A 2 -17.38 -3.13 20.95
CA MET A 2 -16.57 -1.90 20.90
C MET A 2 -17.43 -0.70 20.53
N ASP A 3 -17.20 0.44 21.17
CA ASP A 3 -17.83 1.69 20.82
C ASP A 3 -17.28 2.30 19.51
N LYS A 4 -17.83 3.44 19.07
CA LYS A 4 -17.41 4.10 17.81
C LYS A 4 -15.96 4.59 17.86
N ASN A 5 -15.51 5.10 18.99
CA ASN A 5 -14.17 5.66 19.17
C ASN A 5 -13.14 4.56 19.29
N GLU A 6 -13.46 3.48 20.01
CA GLU A 6 -12.61 2.29 20.11
C GLU A 6 -12.39 1.66 18.73
N ARG A 7 -13.43 1.52 17.90
CA ARG A 7 -13.32 1.03 16.52
C ARG A 7 -12.47 1.94 15.65
N ALA A 8 -12.62 3.26 15.77
CA ALA A 8 -11.81 4.21 15.03
C ALA A 8 -10.31 4.12 15.42
N THR A 9 -10.04 4.01 16.72
CA THR A 9 -8.69 3.85 17.25
C THR A 9 -8.06 2.53 16.80
N LEU A 10 -8.80 1.41 16.88
CA LEU A 10 -8.33 0.12 16.41
C LEU A 10 -8.01 0.15 14.92
N ARG A 11 -8.92 0.70 14.11
CA ARG A 11 -8.72 0.85 12.66
C ARG A 11 -7.47 1.66 12.35
N ASN A 12 -7.30 2.82 13.00
CA ASN A 12 -6.12 3.67 12.80
C ASN A 12 -4.80 2.96 13.13
N ARG A 13 -4.78 2.15 14.20
CA ARG A 13 -3.55 1.53 14.71
C ARG A 13 -3.24 0.17 14.09
N LYS A 14 -4.25 -0.58 13.64
CA LYS A 14 -4.11 -1.98 13.26
C LYS A 14 -4.29 -2.26 11.79
N ILE A 15 -4.91 -1.33 11.05
CA ILE A 15 -5.24 -1.53 9.65
C ILE A 15 -4.69 -0.37 8.82
N GLY A 16 -3.84 -0.70 7.84
CA GLY A 16 -3.43 0.21 6.80
C GLY A 16 -4.33 0.04 5.57
N PHE A 17 -4.82 1.13 4.99
CA PHE A 17 -5.63 1.10 3.78
C PHE A 17 -4.88 1.69 2.60
N VAL A 18 -4.89 0.97 1.48
CA VAL A 18 -4.37 1.41 0.18
C VAL A 18 -5.51 1.29 -0.83
N PHE A 19 -5.85 2.38 -1.52
CA PHE A 19 -6.98 2.46 -2.45
C PHE A 19 -6.51 2.65 -3.88
N GLN A 20 -7.33 2.26 -4.85
CA GLN A 20 -7.10 2.43 -6.27
C GLN A 20 -6.85 3.90 -6.66
N ASN A 21 -7.62 4.84 -6.11
CA ASN A 21 -7.52 6.27 -6.40
C ASN A 21 -6.53 7.01 -5.48
N TYR A 22 -5.59 6.30 -4.83
CA TYR A 22 -4.58 6.83 -3.89
C TYR A 22 -5.20 7.52 -2.66
N ASN A 23 -6.29 8.25 -2.80
CA ASN A 23 -6.97 9.04 -1.78
C ASN A 23 -6.01 9.94 -0.98
N LEU A 24 -5.06 10.56 -1.69
CA LEU A 24 -4.19 11.57 -1.11
C LEU A 24 -4.94 12.89 -0.98
N LEU A 25 -4.62 13.63 0.08
CA LEU A 25 -5.13 14.99 0.23
C LEU A 25 -4.53 15.87 -0.88
N PRO A 26 -5.36 16.57 -1.66
CA PRO A 26 -4.87 17.46 -2.70
C PRO A 26 -4.15 18.67 -2.08
N LYS A 27 -3.17 19.21 -2.79
CA LYS A 27 -2.39 20.41 -2.39
C LYS A 27 -1.48 20.22 -1.17
N THR A 28 -1.46 19.03 -0.55
CA THR A 28 -0.53 18.67 0.53
C THR A 28 0.67 17.90 -0.03
N THR A 29 1.77 17.90 0.71
CA THR A 29 3.00 17.20 0.36
C THR A 29 2.90 15.70 0.63
N ALA A 30 3.86 14.91 0.12
CA ALA A 30 3.97 13.50 0.42
C ALA A 30 4.09 13.24 1.92
N ILE A 31 4.96 14.00 2.60
CA ILE A 31 5.19 13.85 4.04
C ILE A 31 3.95 14.21 4.86
N GLU A 32 3.22 15.27 4.50
CA GLU A 32 1.96 15.65 5.17
C GLU A 32 0.88 14.58 5.01
N ASN A 33 0.78 13.95 3.83
CA ASN A 33 -0.15 12.83 3.61
C ASN A 33 0.20 11.62 4.48
N VAL A 34 1.49 11.30 4.62
CA VAL A 34 1.95 10.15 5.42
C VAL A 34 1.84 10.44 6.91
N GLU A 35 2.04 11.68 7.36
CA GLU A 35 1.90 12.07 8.77
C GLU A 35 0.44 12.00 9.27
N LEU A 36 -0.54 12.14 8.38
CA LEU A 36 -1.95 12.27 8.74
C LEU A 36 -2.46 11.18 9.71
N PRO A 37 -2.23 9.87 9.51
CA PRO A 37 -2.68 8.84 10.46
C PRO A 37 -2.03 8.96 11.84
N LEU A 38 -0.81 9.50 11.93
CA LEU A 38 -0.10 9.68 13.20
C LEU A 38 -0.68 10.83 14.03
N MET A 39 -1.31 11.81 13.40
CA MET A 39 -1.97 12.94 14.10
C MET A 39 -3.11 12.47 15.02
N TYR A 40 -3.74 11.34 14.70
CA TYR A 40 -4.78 10.70 15.53
C TYR A 40 -4.23 9.79 16.62
N ASN A 41 -2.89 9.69 16.74
CA ASN A 41 -2.24 8.90 17.77
C ASN A 41 -1.53 9.82 18.77
N PRO A 42 -2.09 10.05 19.97
CA PRO A 42 -1.51 10.97 20.95
C PRO A 42 -0.16 10.52 21.51
N LYS A 43 0.28 9.31 21.20
CA LYS A 43 1.56 8.74 21.64
C LYS A 43 2.77 9.48 21.06
N TYR A 44 2.62 10.07 19.85
CA TYR A 44 3.75 10.62 19.12
C TYR A 44 3.78 12.14 19.17
N SER A 45 4.94 12.71 19.57
CA SER A 45 5.25 14.13 19.41
C SER A 45 5.32 14.54 17.93
N LYS A 46 5.30 15.84 17.65
CA LYS A 46 5.44 16.36 16.28
C LYS A 46 6.72 15.87 15.59
N LYS A 47 7.85 15.85 16.32
CA LYS A 47 9.12 15.36 15.80
C LYS A 47 9.06 13.86 15.45
N GLU A 48 8.55 13.04 16.35
CA GLU A 48 8.43 11.60 16.12
C GLU A 48 7.50 11.27 14.93
N ARG A 49 6.42 12.04 14.75
CA ARG A 49 5.55 11.88 13.57
C ARG A 49 6.30 12.18 12.28
N TYR A 50 7.05 13.29 12.26
CA TYR A 50 7.87 13.66 11.11
C TYR A 50 8.91 12.58 10.80
N ASP A 51 9.70 12.15 11.78
CA ASP A 51 10.76 11.16 11.61
C ASP A 51 10.18 9.83 11.09
N ARG A 52 9.05 9.36 11.63
CA ARG A 52 8.36 8.16 11.16
C ARG A 52 7.84 8.30 9.73
N SER A 53 7.33 9.47 9.36
CA SER A 53 6.84 9.73 8.01
C SER A 53 7.97 9.73 7.00
N VAL A 54 9.13 10.28 7.36
CA VAL A 54 10.35 10.23 6.54
C VAL A 54 10.79 8.78 6.31
N GLU A 55 10.86 7.97 7.38
CA GLU A 55 11.25 6.56 7.26
C GLU A 55 10.24 5.74 6.43
N ALA A 56 8.95 5.98 6.58
CA ALA A 56 7.92 5.33 5.76
C ALA A 56 8.07 5.69 4.26
N LEU A 57 8.36 6.96 3.93
CA LEU A 57 8.60 7.38 2.55
C LEU A 57 9.91 6.82 1.99
N LYS A 58 10.97 6.74 2.77
CA LYS A 58 12.22 6.07 2.36
C LYS A 58 12.00 4.58 2.08
N ALA A 59 11.22 3.89 2.91
CA ALA A 59 10.92 2.46 2.75
C ALA A 59 10.22 2.12 1.41
N VAL A 60 9.48 3.09 0.85
CA VAL A 60 8.82 2.96 -0.47
C VAL A 60 9.61 3.62 -1.61
N GLY A 61 10.85 4.07 -1.37
CA GLY A 61 11.73 4.67 -2.38
C GLY A 61 11.41 6.12 -2.73
N LEU A 62 10.80 6.89 -1.81
CA LEU A 62 10.43 8.30 -2.01
C LEU A 62 11.12 9.26 -1.00
N GLY A 63 12.31 8.89 -0.51
CA GLY A 63 13.05 9.70 0.44
C GLY A 63 13.51 11.07 -0.10
N ASP A 64 13.61 11.22 -1.42
CA ASP A 64 13.96 12.47 -2.14
C ASP A 64 12.72 13.30 -2.54
N ARG A 65 11.50 12.81 -2.26
CA ARG A 65 10.23 13.38 -2.72
C ARG A 65 9.32 13.88 -1.58
N LEU A 66 9.87 14.09 -0.39
CA LEU A 66 9.10 14.42 0.83
C LEU A 66 8.16 15.62 0.65
N GLU A 67 8.65 16.68 0.03
CA GLU A 67 7.95 17.96 -0.16
C GLU A 67 7.14 18.04 -1.48
N HIS A 68 7.17 16.99 -2.31
CA HIS A 68 6.40 16.98 -3.55
C HIS A 68 4.91 16.85 -3.26
N LYS A 69 4.11 17.65 -3.96
CA LYS A 69 2.64 17.59 -3.90
C LYS A 69 2.12 16.53 -4.88
N SER A 70 0.90 16.05 -4.67
CA SER A 70 0.28 15.01 -5.51
C SER A 70 0.28 15.35 -7.00
N ASN A 71 0.11 16.62 -7.36
CA ASN A 71 0.15 17.09 -8.76
C ASN A 71 1.56 17.16 -9.37
N GLN A 72 2.59 16.90 -8.60
CA GLN A 72 4.00 16.84 -9.02
C GLN A 72 4.54 15.39 -9.05
N MET A 73 3.66 14.42 -8.88
CA MET A 73 4.01 13.00 -8.78
C MET A 73 3.31 12.18 -9.86
N SER A 74 3.99 11.13 -10.33
CA SER A 74 3.35 10.13 -11.21
C SER A 74 2.33 9.28 -10.43
N GLY A 75 1.48 8.53 -11.14
CA GLY A 75 0.52 7.60 -10.53
C GLY A 75 1.20 6.61 -9.59
N GLY A 76 2.30 6.02 -10.02
CA GLY A 76 3.09 5.08 -9.20
C GLY A 76 3.70 5.73 -7.96
N GLN A 77 4.19 6.97 -8.08
CA GLN A 77 4.69 7.73 -6.91
C GLN A 77 3.56 8.04 -5.93
N MET A 78 2.39 8.45 -6.41
CA MET A 78 1.21 8.67 -5.57
C MET A 78 0.76 7.39 -4.86
N GLN A 79 0.80 6.24 -5.54
CA GLN A 79 0.49 4.95 -4.93
C GLN A 79 1.50 4.57 -3.85
N ARG A 80 2.80 4.80 -4.08
CA ARG A 80 3.83 4.58 -3.06
C ARG A 80 3.65 5.49 -1.83
N VAL A 81 3.21 6.74 -2.00
CA VAL A 81 2.83 7.62 -0.87
C VAL A 81 1.63 7.04 -0.12
N ALA A 82 0.61 6.53 -0.82
CA ALA A 82 -0.54 5.89 -0.18
C ALA A 82 -0.14 4.63 0.62
N ILE A 83 0.80 3.84 0.09
CA ILE A 83 1.38 2.68 0.80
C ILE A 83 2.17 3.14 2.03
N ALA A 84 3.04 4.14 1.91
CA ALA A 84 3.78 4.70 3.05
C ALA A 84 2.83 5.20 4.15
N ARG A 85 1.75 5.89 3.77
CA ARG A 85 0.70 6.32 4.70
C ARG A 85 0.02 5.14 5.40
N ALA A 86 -0.23 4.05 4.69
CA ALA A 86 -0.81 2.84 5.27
C ALA A 86 0.15 2.18 6.28
N LEU A 87 1.47 2.26 6.06
CA LEU A 87 2.51 1.62 6.88
C LEU A 87 2.88 2.42 8.14
N VAL A 88 2.69 3.72 8.17
CA VAL A 88 3.31 4.65 9.14
C VAL A 88 2.98 4.37 10.61
N ASN A 89 1.80 3.78 10.88
CA ASN A 89 1.38 3.33 12.22
C ASN A 89 1.82 1.90 12.56
N ASP A 90 2.60 1.24 11.70
CA ASP A 90 2.99 -0.16 11.84
C ASP A 90 1.78 -1.09 12.03
N PRO A 91 0.88 -1.16 11.03
CA PRO A 91 -0.37 -1.91 11.15
C PRO A 91 -0.13 -3.42 11.14
N ALA A 92 -1.04 -4.17 11.78
CA ALA A 92 -1.03 -5.64 11.73
C ALA A 92 -1.45 -6.18 10.35
N VAL A 93 -2.31 -5.43 9.64
CA VAL A 93 -2.87 -5.83 8.33
C VAL A 93 -2.89 -4.63 7.39
N ILE A 94 -2.51 -4.85 6.15
CA ILE A 94 -2.68 -3.90 5.04
C ILE A 94 -3.81 -4.42 4.14
N LEU A 95 -4.82 -3.57 3.94
CA LEU A 95 -5.91 -3.81 2.98
C LEU A 95 -5.64 -2.99 1.73
N ALA A 96 -5.33 -3.65 0.63
CA ALA A 96 -5.07 -3.06 -0.67
C ALA A 96 -6.26 -3.33 -1.60
N ASP A 97 -7.07 -2.31 -1.83
CA ASP A 97 -8.27 -2.38 -2.66
C ASP A 97 -7.95 -1.83 -4.06
N GLU A 98 -7.89 -2.73 -5.06
CA GLU A 98 -7.55 -2.41 -6.45
C GLU A 98 -6.26 -1.57 -6.59
N ALA A 99 -5.27 -1.81 -5.74
CA ALA A 99 -4.11 -0.94 -5.57
C ALA A 99 -3.22 -0.76 -6.82
N THR A 100 -3.45 -1.53 -7.87
CA THR A 100 -2.76 -1.43 -9.16
C THR A 100 -3.67 -1.03 -10.32
N GLY A 101 -4.98 -0.86 -10.07
CA GLY A 101 -5.98 -0.70 -11.13
C GLY A 101 -5.84 0.58 -11.98
N ASN A 102 -5.16 1.61 -11.49
CA ASN A 102 -4.93 2.87 -12.21
C ASN A 102 -3.47 3.05 -12.66
N LEU A 103 -2.68 1.98 -12.65
CA LEU A 103 -1.26 2.00 -12.99
C LEU A 103 -1.01 1.26 -14.31
N ASP A 104 0.02 1.67 -15.02
CA ASP A 104 0.56 0.91 -16.12
C ASP A 104 1.13 -0.45 -15.65
N THR A 105 1.40 -1.34 -16.59
CA THR A 105 1.85 -2.70 -16.28
C THR A 105 3.14 -2.71 -15.46
N ARG A 106 4.15 -1.93 -15.87
CA ARG A 106 5.45 -1.91 -15.19
C ARG A 106 5.32 -1.38 -13.76
N THR A 107 4.66 -0.25 -13.59
CA THR A 107 4.40 0.36 -12.27
C THR A 107 3.55 -0.56 -11.38
N SER A 108 2.61 -1.32 -11.95
CA SER A 108 1.83 -2.33 -11.23
C SER A 108 2.73 -3.42 -10.64
N PHE A 109 3.69 -3.93 -11.43
CA PHE A 109 4.66 -4.92 -10.93
C PHE A 109 5.61 -4.33 -9.89
N GLU A 110 6.04 -3.08 -10.02
CA GLU A 110 6.84 -2.41 -8.97
C GLU A 110 6.08 -2.33 -7.63
N VAL A 111 4.79 -2.07 -7.67
CA VAL A 111 3.93 -2.07 -6.47
C VAL A 111 3.76 -3.49 -5.92
N LEU A 112 3.62 -4.52 -6.77
CA LEU A 112 3.58 -5.93 -6.33
C LEU A 112 4.89 -6.37 -5.67
N VAL A 113 6.04 -6.00 -6.23
CA VAL A 113 7.36 -6.23 -5.62
C VAL A 113 7.42 -5.64 -4.22
N LEU A 114 6.94 -4.40 -4.05
CA LEU A 114 6.89 -3.76 -2.75
C LEU A 114 5.98 -4.54 -1.77
N PHE A 115 4.81 -5.01 -2.21
CA PHE A 115 3.92 -5.82 -1.36
C PHE A 115 4.53 -7.17 -1.00
N GLN A 116 5.16 -7.88 -1.93
CA GLN A 116 5.85 -9.14 -1.64
C GLN A 116 7.00 -8.94 -0.65
N LYS A 117 7.78 -7.85 -0.78
CA LYS A 117 8.80 -7.47 0.19
C LYS A 117 8.21 -7.24 1.58
N LEU A 118 7.15 -6.45 1.70
CA LEU A 118 6.47 -6.20 2.98
C LEU A 118 5.92 -7.49 3.60
N HIS A 119 5.43 -8.43 2.77
CA HIS A 119 4.97 -9.73 3.23
C HIS A 119 6.14 -10.58 3.75
N SER A 120 7.27 -10.61 3.07
CA SER A 120 8.47 -11.33 3.52
C SER A 120 9.05 -10.77 4.83
N GLU A 121 8.78 -9.50 5.14
CA GLU A 121 9.10 -8.85 6.43
C GLU A 121 8.08 -9.21 7.55
N GLY A 122 7.13 -10.11 7.28
CA GLY A 122 6.15 -10.62 8.26
C GLY A 122 4.83 -9.85 8.32
N ARG A 123 4.53 -8.98 7.37
CA ARG A 123 3.27 -8.23 7.33
C ARG A 123 2.16 -9.04 6.65
N THR A 124 0.95 -8.96 7.18
CA THR A 124 -0.23 -9.53 6.52
C THR A 124 -0.78 -8.53 5.51
N ILE A 125 -0.91 -8.96 4.25
CA ILE A 125 -1.47 -8.15 3.17
C ILE A 125 -2.69 -8.84 2.60
N ILE A 126 -3.80 -8.13 2.56
CA ILE A 126 -5.03 -8.57 1.88
C ILE A 126 -5.19 -7.71 0.64
N PHE A 127 -5.03 -8.32 -0.52
CA PHE A 127 -5.17 -7.66 -1.80
C PHE A 127 -6.54 -7.99 -2.40
N VAL A 128 -7.38 -6.98 -2.59
CA VAL A 128 -8.67 -7.12 -3.27
C VAL A 128 -8.47 -6.72 -4.73
N THR A 129 -8.78 -7.62 -5.65
CA THR A 129 -8.62 -7.38 -7.09
C THR A 129 -9.59 -8.20 -7.91
N HIS A 130 -9.94 -7.71 -9.08
CA HIS A 130 -10.61 -8.47 -10.11
C HIS A 130 -9.63 -8.95 -11.22
N ASN A 131 -8.34 -8.62 -11.12
CA ASN A 131 -7.32 -9.07 -12.07
C ASN A 131 -6.82 -10.48 -11.69
N PRO A 132 -7.08 -11.52 -12.51
CA PRO A 132 -6.68 -12.89 -12.22
C PRO A 132 -5.16 -13.11 -12.27
N GLU A 133 -4.40 -12.24 -12.95
CA GLU A 133 -2.94 -12.37 -13.02
C GLU A 133 -2.29 -12.10 -11.66
N ILE A 134 -2.79 -11.12 -10.92
CA ILE A 134 -2.25 -10.71 -9.61
C ILE A 134 -2.40 -11.82 -8.57
N VAL A 135 -3.42 -12.65 -8.71
CA VAL A 135 -3.70 -13.77 -7.79
C VAL A 135 -2.51 -14.72 -7.65
N ASN A 136 -1.75 -14.94 -8.74
CA ASN A 136 -0.59 -15.84 -8.77
C ASN A 136 0.60 -15.35 -7.92
N TYR A 137 0.60 -14.08 -7.49
CA TYR A 137 1.63 -13.47 -6.64
C TYR A 137 1.29 -13.51 -5.16
N SER A 138 0.19 -14.16 -4.76
CA SER A 138 -0.29 -14.28 -3.38
C SER A 138 -0.16 -15.71 -2.86
N THR A 139 -0.04 -15.85 -1.53
CA THR A 139 0.06 -17.16 -0.86
C THR A 139 -1.29 -17.88 -0.75
N ARG A 140 -2.40 -17.15 -0.75
CA ARG A 140 -3.77 -17.68 -0.60
C ARG A 140 -4.73 -16.84 -1.41
N THR A 141 -5.66 -17.51 -2.06
CA THR A 141 -6.71 -16.89 -2.87
C THR A 141 -8.07 -17.26 -2.34
N ILE A 142 -8.87 -16.24 -2.03
CA ILE A 142 -10.27 -16.39 -1.62
C ILE A 142 -11.14 -15.75 -2.69
N THR A 143 -11.96 -16.56 -3.36
CA THR A 143 -12.87 -16.07 -4.39
C THR A 143 -14.26 -15.84 -3.80
N LEU A 144 -14.78 -14.63 -4.01
CA LEU A 144 -16.12 -14.24 -3.60
C LEU A 144 -17.03 -14.08 -4.82
N ARG A 145 -18.24 -14.60 -4.74
CA ARG A 145 -19.31 -14.38 -5.73
C ARG A 145 -20.62 -14.14 -5.01
N ASP A 146 -21.32 -13.07 -5.37
CA ASP A 146 -22.61 -12.68 -4.77
C ASP A 146 -22.57 -12.63 -3.22
N GLY A 147 -21.46 -12.09 -2.65
CA GLY A 147 -21.26 -11.97 -1.21
C GLY A 147 -20.95 -13.28 -0.48
N ARG A 148 -20.70 -14.39 -1.21
CA ARG A 148 -20.36 -15.70 -0.64
C ARG A 148 -18.98 -16.14 -1.09
N VAL A 149 -18.26 -16.82 -0.21
CA VAL A 149 -17.00 -17.47 -0.56
C VAL A 149 -17.31 -18.70 -1.41
N THR A 150 -16.79 -18.74 -2.63
CA THR A 150 -16.95 -19.86 -3.57
C THR A 150 -15.71 -20.73 -3.68
N SER A 151 -14.53 -20.16 -3.34
CA SER A 151 -13.26 -20.90 -3.32
C SER A 151 -12.33 -20.29 -2.29
N ASP A 152 -11.50 -21.12 -1.66
CA ASP A 152 -10.45 -20.75 -0.70
C ASP A 152 -9.28 -21.72 -0.90
N VAL A 153 -8.20 -21.26 -1.52
CA VAL A 153 -7.10 -22.10 -1.99
C VAL A 153 -5.77 -21.51 -1.57
N LEU A 154 -4.86 -22.35 -1.09
CA LEU A 154 -3.44 -22.00 -0.93
C LEU A 154 -2.75 -22.15 -2.29
N ASN A 155 -1.95 -21.16 -2.68
CA ASN A 155 -1.18 -21.20 -3.90
C ASN A 155 0.13 -21.97 -3.65
N GLU A 156 0.30 -23.11 -4.30
CA GLU A 156 1.50 -23.94 -4.19
C GLU A 156 2.71 -23.34 -4.92
N HIS A 157 2.46 -22.56 -5.97
CA HIS A 157 3.48 -21.91 -6.80
C HIS A 157 3.23 -20.41 -6.83
N ILE A 158 3.90 -19.69 -5.93
CA ILE A 158 3.82 -18.24 -5.87
C ILE A 158 4.83 -17.64 -6.85
N LEU A 159 4.36 -16.82 -7.78
CA LEU A 159 5.23 -16.12 -8.73
C LEU A 159 6.00 -14.98 -8.03
N ASP A 160 7.24 -14.76 -8.47
CA ASP A 160 8.07 -13.64 -8.01
C ASP A 160 7.80 -12.40 -8.88
N ALA A 161 7.31 -11.34 -8.26
CA ALA A 161 7.01 -10.09 -8.94
C ALA A 161 8.27 -9.38 -9.44
N ALA A 162 9.41 -9.53 -8.77
CA ALA A 162 10.67 -8.94 -9.21
C ALA A 162 11.21 -9.66 -10.48
N GLU A 163 11.06 -10.98 -10.55
CA GLU A 163 11.39 -11.74 -11.75
C GLU A 163 10.48 -11.33 -12.92
N ALA A 164 9.18 -11.21 -12.69
CA ALA A 164 8.23 -10.76 -13.72
C ALA A 164 8.55 -9.33 -14.19
N LEU A 165 8.85 -8.41 -13.29
CA LEU A 165 9.24 -7.03 -13.59
C LEU A 165 10.50 -6.99 -14.45
N SER A 166 11.49 -7.85 -14.18
CA SER A 166 12.75 -7.89 -14.94
C SER A 166 12.58 -8.31 -16.40
N LYS A 167 11.49 -9.00 -16.73
CA LYS A 167 11.16 -9.46 -18.09
C LYS A 167 10.38 -8.43 -18.89
N LEU A 168 9.87 -7.37 -18.25
CA LEU A 168 9.17 -6.31 -18.94
C LEU A 168 10.17 -5.39 -19.67
N PRO A 169 9.81 -4.90 -20.87
CA PRO A 169 10.66 -3.95 -21.60
C PRO A 169 10.92 -2.71 -20.75
N GLU A 170 12.14 -2.20 -20.79
CA GLU A 170 12.45 -0.89 -20.20
C GLU A 170 11.62 0.19 -20.91
N GLU A 171 11.03 1.11 -20.13
CA GLU A 171 10.41 2.30 -20.73
C GLU A 171 11.52 3.07 -21.45
N LYS A 172 11.39 3.21 -22.78
CA LYS A 172 12.21 4.16 -23.50
C LYS A 172 11.69 5.52 -23.12
N ASP A 173 12.53 6.30 -22.44
CA ASP A 173 12.28 7.74 -22.25
C ASP A 173 11.97 8.35 -23.62
N CYS A 174 10.72 8.83 -23.78
CA CYS A 174 10.30 9.64 -24.94
C CYS A 174 10.51 11.11 -24.63
#